data_0a15df1d3faca27c0f384b426e6dc6c3
#
_entry.id   0a15df1d3faca27c0f384b426e6dc6c3
#
_cell.length_a   1.000
_cell.length_b   1.000
_cell.length_c   1.000
_cell.angle_alpha   90.00
_cell.angle_beta   90.00
_cell.angle_gamma   90.00
#
_symmetry.space_group_name_H-M   'P 1'
#
loop_
_entity.id
_entity.type
_entity.pdbx_description
1 polymer ?
#
loop_
_entity_poly.entity_id
_entity_poly.type
_entity_poly.pdbx_seq_one_letter_code
_entity_poly.pdbx_strand_id
1 'polypeptide(L)'
;MPSGKYLSTEAVDPADYVDAGDHDQVIFVDFVPEELPAANMILMSPLPQNPLAPFDPTVPVTEALLAHEDRLMEAVDLGFLQGKPKYALPVPEWATVDVFVGDGAGILHGGWEGKRVVVVGFDPEATGMESAPAFPIFIRNAVEWASPLTAVQATGSIRPGESIEIAPHPRATRLELLGPTGETVAELVRPFRSTLDPLVEVGRYR
;
A
#
# COMPACT_ATOMS: atom_id res chain seq x y z
N MET A 1 29.35 -5.65 5.78
CA MET A 1 28.28 -6.67 5.89
C MET A 1 26.97 -5.92 5.86
N PRO A 2 26.08 -6.09 4.87
CA PRO A 2 24.75 -5.54 4.96
C PRO A 2 24.03 -6.26 6.11
N SER A 3 23.60 -5.51 7.12
CA SER A 3 22.70 -6.04 8.14
C SER A 3 21.45 -6.53 7.43
N GLY A 4 21.25 -7.84 7.39
CA GLY A 4 19.98 -8.41 6.93
C GLY A 4 18.89 -7.85 7.81
N LYS A 5 17.99 -7.03 7.25
CA LYS A 5 16.79 -6.59 7.97
C LYS A 5 15.88 -7.81 8.05
N TYR A 6 15.71 -8.33 9.25
CA TYR A 6 14.79 -9.44 9.50
C TYR A 6 13.37 -8.87 9.58
N LEU A 7 12.45 -9.46 8.83
CA LEU A 7 11.03 -9.23 9.00
C LEU A 7 10.61 -9.97 10.27
N SER A 8 10.09 -9.25 11.26
CA SER A 8 9.44 -9.85 12.43
C SER A 8 7.94 -9.81 12.19
N THR A 9 7.27 -10.96 12.30
CA THR A 9 5.83 -11.08 12.11
C THR A 9 5.18 -11.67 13.35
N GLU A 10 4.02 -11.15 13.70
CA GLU A 10 3.15 -11.66 14.75
C GLU A 10 1.75 -11.84 14.17
N ALA A 11 1.08 -12.93 14.50
CA ALA A 11 -0.31 -13.17 14.14
C ALA A 11 -1.18 -13.02 15.39
N VAL A 12 -2.23 -12.21 15.27
CA VAL A 12 -3.15 -11.90 16.37
C VAL A 12 -4.57 -12.23 15.93
N ASP A 13 -5.34 -12.88 16.78
CA ASP A 13 -6.77 -13.10 16.53
C ASP A 13 -7.48 -11.73 16.50
N PRO A 14 -8.43 -11.49 15.55
CA PRO A 14 -9.21 -10.26 15.52
C PRO A 14 -9.87 -9.88 16.85
N ALA A 15 -10.28 -10.87 17.65
CA ALA A 15 -10.90 -10.64 18.97
C ALA A 15 -9.91 -10.11 20.00
N ASP A 16 -8.62 -10.37 19.84
CA ASP A 16 -7.54 -9.94 20.73
C ASP A 16 -6.78 -8.70 20.22
N TYR A 17 -7.18 -8.20 19.04
CA TYR A 17 -6.55 -7.01 18.45
C TYR A 17 -6.88 -5.76 19.27
N VAL A 18 -5.86 -5.03 19.69
CA VAL A 18 -5.98 -3.76 20.42
C VAL A 18 -5.48 -2.60 19.56
N ASP A 19 -4.25 -2.70 19.10
CA ASP A 19 -3.61 -1.70 18.23
C ASP A 19 -2.42 -2.31 17.46
N ALA A 20 -1.77 -1.51 16.62
CA ALA A 20 -0.58 -1.95 15.87
C ALA A 20 0.69 -2.08 16.73
N GLY A 21 0.66 -1.65 17.99
CA GLY A 21 1.85 -1.64 18.85
C GLY A 21 3.04 -0.93 18.18
N ASP A 22 4.18 -1.63 18.12
CA ASP A 22 5.40 -1.14 17.47
C ASP A 22 5.58 -1.62 16.03
N HIS A 23 4.55 -2.24 15.43
CA HIS A 23 4.60 -2.72 14.06
C HIS A 23 4.50 -1.55 13.06
N ASP A 24 5.34 -1.60 12.04
CA ASP A 24 5.36 -0.60 10.97
C ASP A 24 4.23 -0.81 9.96
N GLN A 25 3.70 -2.04 9.91
CA GLN A 25 2.70 -2.47 8.95
C GLN A 25 1.77 -3.51 9.58
N VAL A 26 0.49 -3.46 9.23
CA VAL A 26 -0.52 -4.43 9.65
C VAL A 26 -1.24 -4.98 8.42
N ILE A 27 -1.46 -6.29 8.41
CA ILE A 27 -2.29 -6.97 7.40
C ILE A 27 -3.57 -7.40 8.11
N PHE A 28 -4.70 -6.85 7.69
CA PHE A 28 -6.02 -7.24 8.15
C PHE A 28 -6.65 -8.20 7.13
N VAL A 29 -7.18 -9.32 7.61
CA VAL A 29 -7.88 -10.29 6.78
C VAL A 29 -9.27 -10.51 7.39
N ASP A 30 -10.34 -10.30 6.61
CA ASP A 30 -11.75 -10.39 7.05
C ASP A 30 -12.07 -9.55 8.31
N PHE A 31 -11.25 -8.54 8.57
CA PHE A 31 -11.35 -7.70 9.75
C PHE A 31 -10.88 -6.27 9.43
N VAL A 32 -11.53 -5.29 10.05
CA VAL A 32 -11.05 -3.90 10.08
C VAL A 32 -11.45 -3.32 11.44
N PRO A 33 -10.51 -2.76 12.21
CA PRO A 33 -10.82 -2.14 13.49
C PRO A 33 -11.62 -0.84 13.31
N GLU A 34 -12.37 -0.43 14.33
CA GLU A 34 -13.11 0.84 14.32
C GLU A 34 -12.17 2.04 14.18
N GLU A 35 -11.02 2.00 14.86
CA GLU A 35 -9.96 3.00 14.75
C GLU A 35 -8.78 2.40 13.99
N LEU A 36 -8.46 3.01 12.85
CA LEU A 36 -7.34 2.55 12.02
C LEU A 36 -6.00 2.90 12.68
N PRO A 37 -5.04 1.95 12.70
CA PRO A 37 -3.76 2.15 13.38
C PRO A 37 -2.89 3.22 12.71
N ALA A 38 -1.92 3.73 13.47
CA ALA A 38 -0.86 4.59 12.95
C ALA A 38 0.27 3.77 12.30
N ALA A 39 -0.10 2.83 11.42
CA ALA A 39 0.78 1.94 10.67
C ALA A 39 0.36 1.90 9.21
N ASN A 40 1.23 1.43 8.32
CA ASN A 40 0.85 1.10 6.95
C ASN A 40 -0.07 -0.13 6.96
N MET A 41 -0.98 -0.24 5.99
CA MET A 41 -2.03 -1.26 6.07
C MET A 41 -2.19 -2.01 4.75
N ILE A 42 -2.43 -3.31 4.86
CA ILE A 42 -2.95 -4.13 3.77
C ILE A 42 -4.27 -4.71 4.26
N LEU A 43 -5.38 -4.37 3.62
CA LEU A 43 -6.70 -4.90 3.91
C LEU A 43 -7.03 -5.95 2.86
N MET A 44 -7.28 -7.18 3.29
CA MET A 44 -7.70 -8.30 2.42
C MET A 44 -9.10 -8.74 2.84
N SER A 45 -10.00 -8.86 1.87
CA SER A 45 -11.41 -9.17 2.15
C SER A 45 -12.03 -8.20 3.18
N PRO A 46 -11.93 -6.87 2.97
CA PRO A 46 -12.40 -5.92 3.97
C PRO A 46 -13.91 -6.04 4.15
N LEU A 47 -14.37 -5.74 5.36
CA LEU A 47 -15.81 -5.66 5.64
C LEU A 47 -16.46 -4.56 4.78
N PRO A 48 -17.72 -4.73 4.34
CA PRO A 48 -18.43 -3.76 3.50
C PRO A 48 -18.45 -2.33 4.06
N GLN A 49 -18.47 -2.20 5.38
CA GLN A 49 -18.50 -0.91 6.09
C GLN A 49 -17.09 -0.37 6.44
N ASN A 50 -16.03 -0.91 5.82
CA ASN A 50 -14.68 -0.41 6.09
C ASN A 50 -14.55 1.09 5.76
N PRO A 51 -13.78 1.86 6.55
CA PRO A 51 -13.72 3.31 6.40
C PRO A 51 -12.92 3.79 5.19
N LEU A 52 -12.16 2.91 4.53
CA LEU A 52 -11.25 3.29 3.45
C LEU A 52 -11.90 3.20 2.07
N ALA A 53 -12.73 2.16 1.85
CA ALA A 53 -13.43 1.91 0.59
C ALA A 53 -14.72 1.11 0.88
N PRO A 54 -15.76 1.71 1.49
CA PRO A 54 -17.00 1.01 1.78
C PRO A 54 -17.71 0.62 0.49
N PHE A 55 -18.24 -0.60 0.40
CA PHE A 55 -18.84 -1.15 -0.81
C PHE A 55 -20.14 -1.89 -0.54
N ASP A 56 -20.93 -2.15 -1.60
CA ASP A 56 -22.15 -2.95 -1.53
C ASP A 56 -21.84 -4.43 -1.85
N PRO A 57 -21.93 -5.34 -0.87
CA PRO A 57 -21.63 -6.75 -1.08
C PRO A 57 -22.75 -7.51 -1.84
N THR A 58 -23.87 -6.86 -2.16
CA THR A 58 -25.00 -7.52 -2.84
C THR A 58 -24.80 -7.62 -4.35
N VAL A 59 -23.81 -6.94 -4.91
CA VAL A 59 -23.53 -6.88 -6.35
C VAL A 59 -22.14 -7.49 -6.65
N PRO A 60 -22.01 -8.83 -6.70
CA PRO A 60 -20.75 -9.45 -7.07
C PRO A 60 -20.49 -9.30 -8.58
N VAL A 61 -19.23 -9.10 -8.93
CA VAL A 61 -18.75 -9.04 -10.30
C VAL A 61 -17.79 -10.20 -10.56
N THR A 62 -17.82 -10.79 -11.75
CA THR A 62 -16.96 -11.93 -12.10
C THR A 62 -15.78 -11.57 -12.99
N GLU A 63 -15.83 -10.42 -13.66
CA GLU A 63 -14.77 -9.95 -14.53
C GLU A 63 -13.71 -9.18 -13.74
N ALA A 64 -12.45 -9.38 -14.09
CA ALA A 64 -11.32 -8.64 -13.53
C ALA A 64 -10.31 -8.33 -14.63
N LEU A 65 -9.84 -7.08 -14.68
CA LEU A 65 -8.87 -6.60 -15.66
C LEU A 65 -7.73 -5.88 -14.94
N LEU A 66 -6.49 -6.18 -15.33
CA LEU A 66 -5.33 -5.43 -14.87
C LEU A 66 -5.42 -3.99 -15.39
N ALA A 67 -5.30 -3.03 -14.50
CA ALA A 67 -5.37 -1.61 -14.86
C ALA A 67 -4.06 -1.15 -15.51
N HIS A 68 -2.95 -1.47 -14.88
CA HIS A 68 -1.61 -1.19 -15.38
C HIS A 68 -0.59 -2.09 -14.65
N GLU A 69 0.54 -2.31 -15.29
CA GLU A 69 1.65 -3.01 -14.67
C GLU A 69 2.45 -2.02 -13.82
N ASP A 70 2.31 -2.12 -12.53
CA ASP A 70 3.13 -1.40 -11.57
C ASP A 70 3.88 -2.36 -10.65
N ARG A 71 4.61 -1.79 -9.69
CA ARG A 71 5.41 -2.59 -8.76
C ARG A 71 4.58 -3.54 -7.88
N LEU A 72 3.33 -3.17 -7.57
CA LEU A 72 2.45 -4.00 -6.75
C LEU A 72 2.02 -5.26 -7.50
N MET A 73 1.75 -5.12 -8.79
CA MET A 73 1.28 -6.20 -9.66
C MET A 73 2.40 -6.88 -10.48
N GLU A 74 3.66 -6.54 -10.23
CA GLU A 74 4.79 -7.14 -10.93
C GLU A 74 4.83 -8.67 -10.76
N ALA A 75 4.79 -9.39 -11.89
CA ALA A 75 4.74 -10.85 -11.96
C ALA A 75 3.54 -11.52 -11.25
N VAL A 76 2.44 -10.80 -11.02
CA VAL A 76 1.20 -11.34 -10.44
C VAL A 76 0.27 -11.77 -11.58
N ASP A 77 0.03 -13.09 -11.68
CA ASP A 77 -0.95 -13.66 -12.62
C ASP A 77 -2.35 -13.61 -12.00
N LEU A 78 -3.28 -12.94 -12.68
CA LEU A 78 -4.68 -12.81 -12.26
C LEU A 78 -5.57 -13.98 -12.68
N GLY A 79 -5.04 -15.04 -13.26
CA GLY A 79 -5.80 -16.20 -13.74
C GLY A 79 -6.69 -16.85 -12.67
N PHE A 80 -6.28 -16.78 -11.41
CA PHE A 80 -7.07 -17.28 -10.27
C PHE A 80 -8.40 -16.52 -10.07
N LEU A 81 -8.52 -15.29 -10.56
CA LEU A 81 -9.73 -14.46 -10.42
C LEU A 81 -10.80 -14.77 -11.47
N GLN A 82 -10.51 -15.54 -12.51
CA GLN A 82 -11.48 -15.80 -13.59
C GLN A 82 -12.72 -16.52 -13.08
N GLY A 83 -13.92 -15.96 -13.38
CA GLY A 83 -15.19 -16.53 -13.00
C GLY A 83 -15.47 -16.58 -11.50
N LYS A 84 -14.64 -16.01 -10.67
CA LYS A 84 -14.82 -15.96 -9.22
C LYS A 84 -15.55 -14.69 -8.79
N PRO A 85 -16.41 -14.75 -7.74
CA PRO A 85 -17.10 -13.56 -7.25
C PRO A 85 -16.11 -12.57 -6.63
N LYS A 86 -16.29 -11.31 -6.96
CA LYS A 86 -15.55 -10.15 -6.44
C LYS A 86 -16.52 -9.00 -6.23
N TYR A 87 -16.17 -8.06 -5.41
CA TYR A 87 -16.95 -6.84 -5.22
C TYR A 87 -16.20 -5.66 -5.83
N ALA A 88 -16.94 -4.77 -6.47
CA ALA A 88 -16.38 -3.53 -7.01
C ALA A 88 -16.23 -2.51 -5.88
N LEU A 89 -15.01 -2.26 -5.45
CA LEU A 89 -14.73 -1.20 -4.49
C LEU A 89 -14.88 0.16 -5.17
N PRO A 90 -15.48 1.17 -4.50
CA PRO A 90 -15.39 2.54 -4.98
C PRO A 90 -13.93 2.99 -5.00
N VAL A 91 -13.59 3.87 -5.94
CA VAL A 91 -12.23 4.40 -6.05
C VAL A 91 -12.16 5.75 -5.33
N PRO A 92 -11.55 5.80 -4.13
CA PRO A 92 -11.37 7.05 -3.41
C PRO A 92 -10.34 7.96 -4.10
N GLU A 93 -10.37 9.27 -3.85
CA GLU A 93 -9.43 10.24 -4.42
C GLU A 93 -7.95 9.95 -4.06
N TRP A 94 -7.70 9.30 -2.92
CA TRP A 94 -6.34 8.95 -2.49
C TRP A 94 -5.77 7.70 -3.17
N ALA A 95 -6.59 6.94 -3.93
CA ALA A 95 -6.23 5.61 -4.41
C ALA A 95 -5.96 5.54 -5.91
N THR A 96 -5.03 4.67 -6.26
CA THR A 96 -4.76 4.19 -7.63
C THR A 96 -5.34 2.78 -7.76
N VAL A 97 -5.95 2.49 -8.92
CA VAL A 97 -6.51 1.15 -9.21
C VAL A 97 -5.45 0.27 -9.85
N ASP A 98 -5.21 -0.90 -9.26
CA ASP A 98 -4.33 -1.93 -9.80
C ASP A 98 -5.10 -2.97 -10.63
N VAL A 99 -6.29 -3.34 -10.15
CA VAL A 99 -7.18 -4.28 -10.82
C VAL A 99 -8.58 -3.70 -10.87
N PHE A 100 -9.14 -3.55 -12.05
CA PHE A 100 -10.55 -3.20 -12.23
C PHE A 100 -11.44 -4.44 -12.06
N VAL A 101 -12.60 -4.23 -11.42
CA VAL A 101 -13.67 -5.21 -11.28
C VAL A 101 -14.98 -4.49 -11.61
N GLY A 102 -15.56 -4.78 -12.78
CA GLY A 102 -16.68 -4.00 -13.29
C GLY A 102 -16.32 -2.51 -13.40
N ASP A 103 -17.16 -1.65 -12.83
CA ASP A 103 -16.97 -0.19 -12.82
C ASP A 103 -16.13 0.31 -11.62
N GLY A 104 -15.64 -0.58 -10.76
CA GLY A 104 -14.86 -0.25 -9.58
C GLY A 104 -13.50 -0.95 -9.53
N ALA A 105 -12.89 -0.95 -8.35
CA ALA A 105 -11.61 -1.59 -8.11
C ALA A 105 -11.77 -2.95 -7.43
N GLY A 106 -10.96 -3.94 -7.85
CA GLY A 106 -10.74 -5.19 -7.15
C GLY A 106 -9.51 -5.13 -6.24
N ILE A 107 -8.47 -4.42 -6.70
CA ILE A 107 -7.28 -4.07 -5.90
C ILE A 107 -7.01 -2.59 -6.12
N LEU A 108 -6.73 -1.89 -5.05
CA LEU A 108 -6.31 -0.50 -5.07
C LEU A 108 -5.22 -0.25 -4.04
N HIS A 109 -4.39 0.74 -4.30
CA HIS A 109 -3.38 1.20 -3.36
C HIS A 109 -3.27 2.72 -3.35
N GLY A 110 -2.66 3.28 -2.32
CA GLY A 110 -2.40 4.72 -2.28
C GLY A 110 -1.93 5.23 -0.92
N GLY A 111 -1.81 6.55 -0.84
CA GLY A 111 -1.44 7.26 0.38
C GLY A 111 -2.68 7.83 1.08
N TRP A 112 -2.99 7.36 2.27
CA TRP A 112 -4.09 7.85 3.09
C TRP A 112 -3.59 8.36 4.44
N GLU A 113 -3.78 9.64 4.73
CA GLU A 113 -3.33 10.29 5.97
C GLU A 113 -1.86 10.02 6.34
N GLY A 114 -0.98 10.01 5.34
CA GLY A 114 0.44 9.76 5.53
C GLY A 114 0.81 8.28 5.75
N LYS A 115 -0.14 7.37 5.54
CA LYS A 115 0.02 5.92 5.59
C LYS A 115 -0.07 5.34 4.17
N ARG A 116 0.64 4.27 3.90
CA ARG A 116 0.46 3.47 2.69
C ARG A 116 -0.61 2.42 2.93
N VAL A 117 -1.55 2.35 2.02
CA VAL A 117 -2.71 1.45 2.13
C VAL A 117 -2.85 0.66 0.84
N VAL A 118 -3.04 -0.65 0.99
CA VAL A 118 -3.45 -1.56 -0.08
C VAL A 118 -4.79 -2.17 0.32
N VAL A 119 -5.76 -2.19 -0.58
CA VAL A 119 -7.06 -2.83 -0.35
C VAL A 119 -7.35 -3.85 -1.43
N VAL A 120 -7.62 -5.08 -1.02
CA VAL A 120 -7.99 -6.22 -1.88
C VAL A 120 -9.47 -6.53 -1.64
N GLY A 121 -10.34 -6.18 -2.59
CA GLY A 121 -11.80 -6.23 -2.48
C GLY A 121 -12.43 -7.61 -2.68
N PHE A 122 -11.67 -8.68 -2.48
CA PHE A 122 -12.18 -10.06 -2.59
C PHE A 122 -11.53 -10.95 -1.53
N ASP A 123 -12.24 -12.01 -1.19
CA ASP A 123 -11.78 -13.03 -0.27
C ASP A 123 -10.73 -13.94 -0.98
N PRO A 124 -9.51 -14.05 -0.45
CA PRO A 124 -8.46 -14.90 -1.01
C PRO A 124 -8.84 -16.38 -1.04
N GLU A 125 -9.56 -16.91 -0.04
CA GLU A 125 -10.01 -18.28 0.02
C GLU A 125 -11.10 -18.54 -1.03
N ALA A 126 -12.17 -17.73 -1.05
CA ALA A 126 -13.27 -17.89 -1.99
C ALA A 126 -12.85 -17.75 -3.46
N THR A 127 -11.85 -16.92 -3.76
CA THR A 127 -11.30 -16.79 -5.10
C THR A 127 -10.24 -17.84 -5.43
N GLY A 128 -9.71 -18.55 -4.43
CA GLY A 128 -8.60 -19.49 -4.58
C GLY A 128 -7.25 -18.79 -4.74
N MET A 129 -7.16 -17.50 -4.45
CA MET A 129 -5.92 -16.72 -4.50
C MET A 129 -4.87 -17.31 -3.56
N GLU A 130 -5.25 -17.70 -2.35
CA GLU A 130 -4.34 -18.26 -1.35
C GLU A 130 -3.56 -19.48 -1.83
N SER A 131 -4.18 -20.28 -2.71
CA SER A 131 -3.59 -21.49 -3.31
C SER A 131 -2.88 -21.20 -4.64
N ALA A 132 -2.97 -19.99 -5.16
CA ALA A 132 -2.34 -19.60 -6.43
C ALA A 132 -0.87 -19.24 -6.22
N PRO A 133 0.04 -19.60 -7.17
CA PRO A 133 1.45 -19.17 -7.12
C PRO A 133 1.62 -17.64 -7.09
N ALA A 134 0.60 -16.89 -7.56
CA ALA A 134 0.57 -15.43 -7.53
C ALA A 134 0.47 -14.86 -6.10
N PHE A 135 -0.11 -15.59 -5.14
CA PHE A 135 -0.33 -15.09 -3.78
C PHE A 135 0.95 -14.67 -3.05
N PRO A 136 1.96 -15.53 -2.90
CA PRO A 136 3.19 -15.13 -2.22
C PRO A 136 3.93 -14.00 -2.97
N ILE A 137 3.80 -13.92 -4.29
CA ILE A 137 4.39 -12.83 -5.09
C ILE A 137 3.66 -11.52 -4.75
N PHE A 138 2.32 -11.52 -4.79
CA PHE A 138 1.52 -10.35 -4.44
C PHE A 138 1.78 -9.88 -3.00
N ILE A 139 1.75 -10.78 -2.02
CA ILE A 139 2.02 -10.43 -0.61
C ILE A 139 3.40 -9.79 -0.45
N ARG A 140 4.43 -10.37 -1.08
CA ARG A 140 5.78 -9.78 -1.06
C ARG A 140 5.76 -8.37 -1.65
N ASN A 141 5.17 -8.19 -2.82
CA ASN A 141 5.11 -6.91 -3.49
C ASN A 141 4.34 -5.87 -2.64
N ALA A 142 3.21 -6.27 -2.04
CA ALA A 142 2.40 -5.40 -1.18
C ALA A 142 3.15 -5.00 0.10
N VAL A 143 3.81 -5.95 0.75
CA VAL A 143 4.65 -5.69 1.94
C VAL A 143 5.82 -4.78 1.59
N GLU A 144 6.53 -5.04 0.49
CA GLU A 144 7.64 -4.20 0.04
C GLU A 144 7.16 -2.79 -0.34
N TRP A 145 6.01 -2.68 -1.02
CA TRP A 145 5.44 -1.40 -1.40
C TRP A 145 5.01 -0.60 -0.17
N ALA A 146 4.33 -1.23 0.79
CA ALA A 146 3.88 -0.58 2.01
C ALA A 146 4.98 -0.42 3.07
N SER A 147 6.20 -0.94 2.83
CA SER A 147 7.30 -0.85 3.80
C SER A 147 7.77 0.59 4.01
N PRO A 148 7.95 1.05 5.27
CA PRO A 148 8.46 2.38 5.57
C PRO A 148 9.95 2.57 5.24
N LEU A 149 10.64 1.48 4.86
CA LEU A 149 12.08 1.49 4.58
C LEU A 149 12.46 2.25 3.31
N THR A 150 11.49 2.62 2.50
CA THR A 150 11.66 3.47 1.33
C THR A 150 10.86 4.76 1.51
N ALA A 151 11.35 5.66 2.37
CA ALA A 151 10.73 6.99 2.53
C ALA A 151 10.71 7.80 1.21
N VAL A 152 11.53 7.39 0.25
CA VAL A 152 11.58 7.96 -1.11
C VAL A 152 11.43 6.82 -2.10
N GLN A 153 10.42 6.84 -2.95
CA GLN A 153 10.21 5.84 -4.01
C GLN A 153 11.20 5.93 -5.18
N ALA A 154 12.17 6.82 -5.11
CA ALA A 154 13.22 6.92 -6.10
C ALA A 154 14.23 5.77 -5.98
N THR A 155 13.88 4.60 -6.53
CA THR A 155 14.88 3.58 -6.84
C THR A 155 15.60 3.98 -8.13
N GLY A 156 16.70 4.73 -8.00
CA GLY A 156 17.49 5.13 -9.16
C GLY A 156 17.74 6.62 -9.25
N SER A 157 18.11 7.07 -10.44
CA SER A 157 18.36 8.49 -10.73
C SER A 157 17.04 9.19 -11.06
N ILE A 158 16.76 10.28 -10.38
CA ILE A 158 15.68 11.21 -10.72
C ILE A 158 16.27 12.29 -11.62
N ARG A 159 15.54 12.67 -12.64
CA ARG A 159 15.96 13.78 -13.49
C ARG A 159 15.74 15.12 -12.78
N PRO A 160 16.66 16.08 -12.92
CA PRO A 160 16.41 17.42 -12.42
C PRO A 160 15.08 17.98 -12.95
N GLY A 161 14.25 18.50 -12.04
CA GLY A 161 12.94 19.03 -12.39
C GLY A 161 11.78 18.03 -12.26
N GLU A 162 12.03 16.75 -11.97
CA GLU A 162 10.98 15.78 -11.66
C GLU A 162 10.56 15.89 -10.18
N SER A 163 9.26 15.74 -9.93
CA SER A 163 8.71 15.66 -8.55
C SER A 163 9.06 14.32 -7.92
N ILE A 164 9.36 14.34 -6.64
CA ILE A 164 9.71 13.14 -5.87
C ILE A 164 8.50 12.76 -5.01
N GLU A 165 7.98 11.57 -5.23
CA GLU A 165 6.97 11.01 -4.33
C GLU A 165 7.61 10.56 -3.02
N ILE A 166 7.00 10.98 -1.90
CA ILE A 166 7.45 10.62 -0.56
C ILE A 166 6.35 9.86 0.18
N ALA A 167 6.77 8.82 0.88
CA ALA A 167 5.92 8.09 1.78
C ALA A 167 6.64 7.94 3.13
N PRO A 168 6.49 8.94 4.01
CA PRO A 168 7.14 8.93 5.31
C PRO A 168 6.64 7.78 6.17
N HIS A 169 7.49 7.38 7.13
CA HIS A 169 7.05 6.45 8.17
C HIS A 169 5.77 6.97 8.85
N PRO A 170 4.73 6.15 9.10
CA PRO A 170 3.47 6.60 9.68
C PRO A 170 3.61 7.34 11.03
N ARG A 171 4.66 7.04 11.79
CA ARG A 171 4.98 7.69 13.08
C ARG A 171 5.94 8.87 12.96
N ALA A 172 6.46 9.15 11.76
CA ALA A 172 7.32 10.30 11.56
C ALA A 172 6.56 11.60 11.87
N THR A 173 7.17 12.48 12.62
CA THR A 173 6.64 13.82 12.90
C THR A 173 7.34 14.88 12.05
N ARG A 174 8.56 14.56 11.56
CA ARG A 174 9.42 15.43 10.77
C ARG A 174 10.24 14.61 9.76
N LEU A 175 10.45 15.17 8.60
CA LEU A 175 11.37 14.68 7.57
C LEU A 175 12.34 15.80 7.20
N GLU A 176 13.59 15.45 7.02
CA GLU A 176 14.62 16.33 6.48
C GLU A 176 15.19 15.72 5.20
N LEU A 177 15.25 16.52 4.14
CA LEU A 177 16.00 16.17 2.94
C LEU A 177 17.37 16.85 2.99
N LEU A 178 18.40 16.04 3.02
CA LEU A 178 19.77 16.51 2.98
C LEU A 178 20.29 16.53 1.55
N GLY A 179 20.86 17.65 1.15
CA GLY A 179 21.51 17.84 -0.13
C GLY A 179 22.86 17.14 -0.27
N PRO A 180 23.49 17.24 -1.44
CA PRO A 180 24.76 16.57 -1.73
C PRO A 180 25.90 16.94 -0.79
N THR A 181 25.92 18.14 -0.24
CA THR A 181 26.95 18.63 0.69
C THR A 181 26.55 18.47 2.15
N GLY A 182 25.34 17.91 2.42
CA GLY A 182 24.83 17.66 3.75
C GLY A 182 24.00 18.80 4.35
N GLU A 183 23.72 19.84 3.58
CA GLU A 183 22.81 20.92 3.93
C GLU A 183 21.34 20.44 3.93
N THR A 184 20.51 21.04 4.75
CA THR A 184 19.06 20.78 4.72
C THR A 184 18.43 21.52 3.56
N VAL A 185 17.99 20.80 2.54
CA VAL A 185 17.34 21.35 1.33
C VAL A 185 15.85 21.52 1.54
N ALA A 186 15.21 20.59 2.26
CA ALA A 186 13.81 20.69 2.62
C ALA A 186 13.54 20.08 4.00
N GLU A 187 12.60 20.68 4.70
CA GLU A 187 12.07 20.19 5.95
C GLU A 187 10.53 20.11 5.86
N LEU A 188 9.98 18.97 6.22
CA LEU A 188 8.56 18.73 6.24
C LEU A 188 8.13 18.30 7.64
N VAL A 189 7.01 18.86 8.11
CA VAL A 189 6.33 18.47 9.35
C VAL A 189 4.93 17.99 9.05
N ARG A 190 4.34 17.19 9.91
CA ARG A 190 2.98 16.70 9.75
C ARG A 190 1.96 17.85 9.68
N PRO A 191 0.92 17.74 8.82
CA PRO A 191 0.67 16.67 7.84
C PRO A 191 1.64 16.73 6.66
N PHE A 192 2.18 15.58 6.24
CA PHE A 192 3.10 15.52 5.11
C PHE A 192 2.34 15.64 3.79
N ARG A 193 2.92 16.38 2.85
CA ARG A 193 2.51 16.32 1.45
C ARG A 193 3.06 15.05 0.81
N SER A 194 2.40 14.54 -0.22
CA SER A 194 2.80 13.30 -0.91
C SER A 194 3.99 13.49 -1.85
N THR A 195 4.34 14.74 -2.19
CA THR A 195 5.42 15.04 -3.14
C THR A 195 6.33 16.14 -2.60
N LEU A 196 7.61 16.04 -2.96
CA LEU A 196 8.59 17.12 -2.82
C LEU A 196 8.63 17.97 -4.08
N ASP A 197 8.99 19.24 -3.91
CA ASP A 197 9.27 20.13 -5.03
C ASP A 197 10.47 19.60 -5.84
N PRO A 198 10.49 19.83 -7.16
CA PRO A 198 11.56 19.35 -8.02
C PRO A 198 12.95 19.82 -7.55
N LEU A 199 13.90 18.89 -7.51
CA LEU A 199 15.29 19.19 -7.21
C LEU A 199 16.01 19.60 -8.49
N VAL A 200 16.82 20.66 -8.41
CA VAL A 200 17.55 21.21 -9.59
C VAL A 200 19.02 20.87 -9.58
N GLU A 201 19.60 20.61 -8.42
CA GLU A 201 21.02 20.25 -8.32
C GLU A 201 21.23 18.76 -8.52
N VAL A 202 22.32 18.42 -9.23
CA VAL A 202 22.72 17.04 -9.45
C VAL A 202 23.59 16.58 -8.29
N GLY A 203 23.20 15.49 -7.64
CA GLY A 203 23.94 14.95 -6.51
C GLY A 203 23.22 13.83 -5.81
N ARG A 204 23.80 13.36 -4.69
CA ARG A 204 23.21 12.35 -3.83
C ARG A 204 22.50 13.01 -2.66
N TYR A 205 21.20 12.88 -2.61
CA TYR A 205 20.36 13.32 -1.50
C TYR A 205 20.13 12.18 -0.50
N ARG A 206 19.84 12.53 0.74
CA ARG A 206 19.56 11.57 1.83
C ARG A 206 18.37 11.99 2.67
#